data_206f32cc16705571d5ec73c5c0e2377f
#
_entry.id   206f32cc16705571d5ec73c5c0e2377f
#
_cell.length_a   1.000
_cell.length_b   1.000
_cell.length_c   1.000
_cell.angle_alpha   90.00
_cell.angle_beta   90.00
_cell.angle_gamma   90.00
#
_symmetry.space_group_name_H-M   'P 1'
#
loop_
_entity.id
_entity.type
_entity.pdbx_description
1 polymer ?
#
loop_
_entity_poly.entity_id
_entity_poly.type
_entity_poly.pdbx_seq_one_letter_code
_entity_poly.pdbx_strand_id
1 'polypeptide(L)'
;MDIIADSSVWFEYFKKHDPYFREVQTYLNILSIKIIDPIIGEILQGALNQKDINFIRDHIQFVPKIEIKDLFEKAGQYSFENKLISKGIGLIDSSLIVATIETNSLLWTLDKKIINFLDKKYQYNF
;
A
#
# COMPACT_ATOMS: atom_id res chain seq x y z
N MET A 1 8.78 -1.64 -13.54
CA MET A 1 8.83 -0.97 -12.23
C MET A 1 7.71 -1.50 -11.34
N ASP A 2 8.04 -1.81 -10.11
CA ASP A 2 7.05 -2.37 -9.19
C ASP A 2 6.08 -1.32 -8.68
N ILE A 3 4.85 -1.77 -8.40
CA ILE A 3 3.81 -0.94 -7.83
C ILE A 3 3.51 -1.44 -6.42
N ILE A 4 3.48 -0.54 -5.46
CA ILE A 4 3.01 -0.83 -4.11
C ILE A 4 1.65 -0.15 -3.95
N ALA A 5 0.60 -0.94 -3.74
CA ALA A 5 -0.74 -0.42 -3.53
C ALA A 5 -1.04 -0.32 -2.04
N ASP A 6 -1.66 0.79 -1.63
CA ASP A 6 -2.10 0.91 -0.24
C ASP A 6 -3.46 0.23 -0.03
N SER A 7 -3.92 0.25 1.22
CA SER A 7 -5.16 -0.42 1.59
C SER A 7 -6.38 0.13 0.85
N SER A 8 -6.40 1.42 0.50
CA SER A 8 -7.52 2.03 -0.22
C SER A 8 -7.75 1.36 -1.58
N VAL A 9 -6.66 1.03 -2.28
CA VAL A 9 -6.74 0.33 -3.57
C VAL A 9 -7.16 -1.13 -3.37
N TRP A 10 -6.58 -1.80 -2.38
CA TRP A 10 -6.92 -3.19 -2.08
C TRP A 10 -8.39 -3.34 -1.70
N PHE A 11 -8.96 -2.41 -0.94
CA PHE A 11 -10.39 -2.46 -0.60
C PHE A 11 -11.25 -2.37 -1.86
N GLU A 12 -10.90 -1.52 -2.82
CA GLU A 12 -11.61 -1.46 -4.09
C GLU A 12 -11.48 -2.76 -4.88
N TYR A 13 -10.28 -3.36 -4.88
CA TYR A 13 -10.05 -4.64 -5.52
C TYR A 13 -10.93 -5.75 -4.91
N PHE A 14 -10.98 -5.85 -3.58
CA PHE A 14 -11.78 -6.89 -2.93
C PHE A 14 -13.28 -6.70 -3.10
N LYS A 15 -13.74 -5.47 -3.32
CA LYS A 15 -15.13 -5.17 -3.69
C LYS A 15 -15.42 -5.41 -5.17
N LYS A 16 -14.41 -5.79 -5.94
CA LYS A 16 -14.49 -5.98 -7.39
C LYS A 16 -14.92 -4.71 -8.15
N HIS A 17 -14.53 -3.54 -7.65
CA HIS A 17 -14.81 -2.27 -8.30
C HIS A 17 -13.81 -1.98 -9.42
N ASP A 18 -14.30 -1.80 -10.64
CA ASP A 18 -13.48 -1.32 -11.75
C ASP A 18 -13.37 0.22 -11.70
N PRO A 19 -12.27 0.77 -12.20
CA PRO A 19 -11.18 0.10 -12.90
C PRO A 19 -10.14 -0.59 -12.01
N TYR A 20 -10.22 -0.45 -10.70
CA TYR A 20 -9.22 -0.94 -9.75
C TYR A 20 -9.06 -2.45 -9.82
N PHE A 21 -10.17 -3.18 -9.86
CA PHE A 21 -10.13 -4.65 -9.91
C PHE A 21 -9.34 -5.13 -11.13
N ARG A 22 -9.64 -4.58 -12.29
CA ARG A 22 -9.00 -4.98 -13.55
C ARG A 22 -7.52 -4.60 -13.58
N GLU A 23 -7.19 -3.39 -13.12
CA GLU A 23 -5.82 -2.91 -13.09
C GLU A 23 -4.96 -3.73 -12.13
N VAL A 24 -5.46 -4.00 -10.92
CA VAL A 24 -4.74 -4.83 -9.95
C VAL A 24 -4.49 -6.23 -10.53
N GLN A 25 -5.49 -6.83 -11.17
CA GLN A 25 -5.32 -8.15 -11.78
C GLN A 25 -4.24 -8.15 -12.87
N THR A 26 -4.20 -7.10 -13.68
CA THR A 26 -3.18 -6.96 -14.72
C THR A 26 -1.78 -7.04 -14.11
N TYR A 27 -1.55 -6.30 -13.02
CA TYR A 27 -0.23 -6.27 -12.37
C TYR A 27 0.05 -7.52 -11.54
N LEU A 28 -0.98 -8.17 -10.98
CA LEU A 28 -0.81 -9.46 -10.32
C LEU A 28 -0.34 -10.54 -11.29
N ASN A 29 -0.88 -10.54 -12.51
CA ASN A 29 -0.54 -11.53 -13.52
C ASN A 29 0.94 -11.49 -13.92
N ILE A 30 1.59 -10.33 -13.80
CA ILE A 30 3.01 -10.18 -14.12
C ILE A 30 3.86 -9.99 -12.86
N LEU A 31 3.28 -10.19 -11.68
CA LEU A 31 3.94 -10.07 -10.38
C LEU A 31 4.60 -8.70 -10.15
N SER A 32 4.02 -7.66 -10.73
CA SER A 32 4.53 -6.28 -10.60
C SER A 32 3.87 -5.49 -9.47
N ILE A 33 2.79 -5.99 -8.88
CA ILE A 33 2.19 -5.37 -7.70
C ILE A 33 2.72 -6.07 -6.46
N LYS A 34 3.12 -5.27 -5.47
CA LYS A 34 3.75 -5.75 -4.24
C LYS A 34 2.99 -5.23 -3.04
N ILE A 35 3.20 -5.87 -1.89
CA ILE A 35 2.54 -5.49 -0.64
C ILE A 35 3.56 -5.48 0.50
N ILE A 36 3.33 -4.62 1.49
CA ILE A 36 4.12 -4.59 2.72
C ILE A 36 3.26 -5.06 3.90
N ASP A 37 3.92 -5.56 4.94
CA ASP A 37 3.25 -6.14 6.10
C ASP A 37 2.23 -5.19 6.77
N PRO A 38 2.53 -3.91 6.99
CA PRO A 38 1.55 -2.99 7.59
C PRO A 38 0.25 -2.88 6.78
N ILE A 39 0.32 -2.99 5.47
CA ILE A 39 -0.87 -2.92 4.61
C ILE A 39 -1.69 -4.21 4.73
N ILE A 40 -1.05 -5.36 4.85
CA ILE A 40 -1.74 -6.62 5.14
C ILE A 40 -2.54 -6.48 6.44
N GLY A 41 -1.92 -5.91 7.47
CA GLY A 41 -2.59 -5.65 8.74
C GLY A 41 -3.82 -4.77 8.60
N GLU A 42 -3.72 -3.68 7.84
CA GLU A 42 -4.87 -2.79 7.61
C GLU A 42 -6.02 -3.48 6.88
N ILE A 43 -5.69 -4.27 5.87
CA ILE A 43 -6.70 -4.99 5.10
C ILE A 43 -7.42 -6.00 5.99
N LEU A 44 -6.68 -6.78 6.77
CA LEU A 44 -7.26 -7.76 7.68
C LEU A 44 -8.11 -7.10 8.78
N GLN A 45 -7.65 -5.97 9.30
CA GLN A 45 -8.41 -5.20 10.30
C GLN A 45 -9.76 -4.73 9.75
N GLY A 46 -9.87 -4.50 8.46
CA GLY A 46 -11.10 -4.09 7.81
C GLY A 46 -12.09 -5.22 7.53
N ALA A 47 -11.74 -6.48 7.83
CA ALA A 47 -12.62 -7.62 7.62
C ALA A 47 -13.83 -7.58 8.58
N LEU A 48 -14.99 -8.02 8.09
CA LEU A 48 -16.22 -8.02 8.87
C LEU A 48 -16.39 -9.29 9.72
N ASN A 49 -15.77 -10.39 9.29
CA ASN A 49 -15.91 -11.70 9.95
C ASN A 49 -14.76 -12.62 9.55
N GLN A 50 -14.74 -13.83 10.11
CA GLN A 50 -13.67 -14.79 9.83
C GLN A 50 -13.68 -15.26 8.37
N LYS A 51 -14.84 -15.30 7.73
CA LYS A 51 -14.93 -15.67 6.31
C LYS A 51 -14.19 -14.66 5.44
N ASP A 52 -14.32 -13.37 5.75
CA ASP A 52 -13.59 -12.30 5.06
C ASP A 52 -12.09 -12.43 5.29
N ILE A 53 -11.66 -12.72 6.51
CA ILE A 53 -10.25 -12.95 6.84
C ILE A 53 -9.68 -14.06 5.95
N ASN A 54 -10.38 -15.19 5.87
CA ASN A 54 -9.93 -16.33 5.07
C ASN A 54 -9.85 -15.96 3.58
N PHE A 55 -10.85 -15.26 3.08
CA PHE A 55 -10.89 -14.82 1.68
C PHE A 55 -9.72 -13.89 1.36
N ILE A 56 -9.46 -12.91 2.22
CA ILE A 56 -8.36 -11.97 2.03
C ILE A 56 -7.02 -12.71 2.05
N ARG A 57 -6.81 -13.59 3.02
CA ARG A 57 -5.55 -14.35 3.13
C ARG A 57 -5.31 -15.24 1.91
N ASP A 58 -6.36 -15.88 1.40
CA ASP A 58 -6.24 -16.74 0.22
C ASP A 58 -5.77 -15.94 -1.01
N HIS A 59 -6.15 -14.68 -1.12
CA HIS A 59 -5.70 -13.82 -2.23
C HIS A 59 -4.32 -13.21 -1.97
N ILE A 60 -4.10 -12.68 -0.78
CA ILE A 60 -2.86 -11.97 -0.43
C ILE A 60 -1.63 -12.89 -0.46
N GLN A 61 -1.79 -14.19 -0.16
CA GLN A 61 -0.65 -15.12 -0.15
C GLN A 61 0.08 -15.20 -1.49
N PHE A 62 -0.58 -14.84 -2.59
CA PHE A 62 0.03 -14.86 -3.93
C PHE A 62 0.64 -13.52 -4.33
N VAL A 63 0.49 -12.49 -3.51
CA VAL A 63 1.05 -11.17 -3.79
C VAL A 63 2.49 -11.13 -3.26
N PRO A 64 3.47 -10.78 -4.09
CA PRO A 64 4.85 -10.67 -3.60
C PRO A 64 4.96 -9.65 -2.49
N LYS A 65 5.59 -10.03 -1.39
CA LYS A 65 5.75 -9.19 -0.21
C LYS A 65 7.13 -8.53 -0.20
N ILE A 66 7.16 -7.22 0.00
CA ILE A 66 8.39 -6.48 0.22
C ILE A 66 8.68 -6.44 1.71
N GLU A 67 9.87 -6.87 2.10
CA GLU A 67 10.33 -6.81 3.48
C GLU A 67 11.46 -5.80 3.59
N ILE A 68 11.31 -4.84 4.50
CA ILE A 68 12.30 -3.80 4.76
C ILE A 68 12.69 -3.88 6.23
N LYS A 69 13.99 -4.03 6.48
CA LYS A 69 14.50 -4.08 7.84
C LYS A 69 14.23 -2.74 8.54
N ASP A 70 13.73 -2.84 9.77
CA ASP A 70 13.45 -1.68 10.62
C ASP A 70 12.51 -0.66 9.97
N LEU A 71 11.51 -1.15 9.26
CA LEU A 71 10.60 -0.30 8.49
C LEU A 71 9.92 0.78 9.35
N PHE A 72 9.37 0.40 10.51
CA PHE A 72 8.69 1.37 11.36
C PHE A 72 9.63 2.39 11.98
N GLU A 73 10.85 2.00 12.33
CA GLU A 73 11.84 2.95 12.82
C GLU A 73 12.18 3.97 11.74
N LYS A 74 12.43 3.50 10.51
CA LYS A 74 12.68 4.38 9.35
C LYS A 74 11.49 5.28 9.06
N ALA A 75 10.28 4.73 9.12
CA ALA A 75 9.05 5.49 8.90
C ALA A 75 8.86 6.58 9.94
N GLY A 76 9.13 6.28 11.21
CA GLY A 76 9.04 7.25 12.29
C GLY A 76 10.00 8.41 12.10
N GLN A 77 11.25 8.13 11.75
CA GLN A 77 12.23 9.18 11.48
C GLN A 77 11.86 10.01 10.26
N TYR A 78 11.43 9.36 9.18
CA TYR A 78 10.98 10.05 7.97
C TYR A 78 9.79 10.98 8.27
N SER A 79 8.82 10.47 9.04
CA SER A 79 7.65 11.25 9.45
C SER A 79 8.05 12.49 10.25
N PHE A 80 9.00 12.34 11.18
CA PHE A 80 9.52 13.47 11.96
C PHE A 80 10.19 14.49 11.05
N GLU A 81 11.08 14.06 10.17
CA GLU A 81 11.83 14.94 9.28
C GLU A 81 10.93 15.73 8.32
N ASN A 82 9.83 15.11 7.89
CA ASN A 82 8.91 15.70 6.92
C ASN A 82 7.64 16.24 7.56
N LYS A 83 7.52 16.22 8.89
CA LYS A 83 6.38 16.75 9.64
C LYS A 83 5.05 16.14 9.19
N LEU A 84 5.04 14.82 8.97
CA LEU A 84 3.88 14.14 8.37
C LEU A 84 2.66 14.12 9.28
N ILE A 85 2.84 14.09 10.62
CA ILE A 85 1.73 14.15 11.56
C ILE A 85 0.91 15.42 11.34
N SER A 86 1.58 16.56 11.16
CA SER A 86 0.88 17.83 10.91
C SER A 86 0.15 17.87 9.57
N LYS A 87 0.51 16.97 8.66
CA LYS A 87 -0.14 16.81 7.36
C LYS A 87 -1.24 15.75 7.38
N GLY A 88 -1.51 15.15 8.54
CA GLY A 88 -2.52 14.11 8.69
C GLY A 88 -2.10 12.75 8.16
N ILE A 89 -0.79 12.52 7.99
CA ILE A 89 -0.25 11.25 7.50
C ILE A 89 0.28 10.46 8.71
N GLY A 90 -0.29 9.28 8.95
CA GLY A 90 0.06 8.44 10.09
C GLY A 90 1.28 7.56 9.83
N LEU A 91 1.63 6.75 10.83
CA LEU A 91 2.84 5.92 10.79
C LEU A 91 2.78 4.83 9.72
N ILE A 92 1.62 4.22 9.52
CA ILE A 92 1.47 3.18 8.48
C ILE A 92 1.64 3.80 7.10
N ASP A 93 1.02 4.96 6.85
CA ASP A 93 1.20 5.67 5.58
C ASP A 93 2.64 6.11 5.39
N SER A 94 3.31 6.53 6.45
CA SER A 94 4.74 6.87 6.42
C SER A 94 5.58 5.64 6.05
N SER A 95 5.24 4.47 6.59
CA SER A 95 5.94 3.22 6.25
C SER A 95 5.76 2.86 4.78
N LEU A 96 4.57 3.10 4.24
CA LEU A 96 4.27 2.88 2.84
C LEU A 96 5.10 3.79 1.93
N ILE A 97 5.22 5.06 2.30
CA ILE A 97 6.04 6.03 1.56
C ILE A 97 7.52 5.62 1.59
N VAL A 98 8.04 5.28 2.76
CA VAL A 98 9.44 4.84 2.91
C VAL A 98 9.71 3.60 2.06
N ALA A 99 8.82 2.61 2.11
CA ALA A 99 8.96 1.39 1.32
C ALA A 99 9.00 1.70 -0.19
N THR A 100 8.16 2.63 -0.63
CA THR A 100 8.10 3.04 -2.04
C THR A 100 9.40 3.68 -2.48
N ILE A 101 9.91 4.63 -1.70
CA ILE A 101 11.14 5.35 -2.03
C ILE A 101 12.35 4.40 -1.98
N GLU A 102 12.45 3.60 -0.93
CA GLU A 102 13.60 2.73 -0.70
C GLU A 102 13.73 1.65 -1.78
N THR A 103 12.62 1.17 -2.31
CA THR A 103 12.62 0.15 -3.37
C THR A 103 12.52 0.75 -4.77
N ASN A 104 12.49 2.07 -4.89
CA ASN A 104 12.33 2.79 -6.16
C ASN A 104 11.10 2.27 -6.92
N SER A 105 10.00 2.14 -6.21
CA SER A 105 8.72 1.68 -6.76
C SER A 105 7.78 2.86 -7.00
N LEU A 106 6.58 2.57 -7.50
CA LEU A 106 5.49 3.54 -7.60
C LEU A 106 4.44 3.22 -6.54
N LEU A 107 3.96 4.23 -5.86
CA LEU A 107 2.88 4.09 -4.89
C LEU A 107 1.53 4.33 -5.56
N TRP A 108 0.62 3.38 -5.40
CA TRP A 108 -0.76 3.52 -5.85
C TRP A 108 -1.65 3.70 -4.63
N THR A 109 -2.19 4.91 -4.49
CA THR A 109 -3.06 5.27 -3.36
C THR A 109 -4.20 6.14 -3.83
N LEU A 110 -5.31 6.09 -3.11
CA LEU A 110 -6.45 6.98 -3.29
C LEU A 110 -6.51 8.06 -2.20
N ASP A 111 -5.58 8.03 -1.25
CA ASP A 111 -5.53 8.99 -0.15
C ASP A 111 -4.94 10.31 -0.63
N LYS A 112 -5.77 11.36 -0.63
CA LYS A 112 -5.37 12.69 -1.10
C LYS A 112 -4.23 13.31 -0.29
N LYS A 113 -4.12 12.98 0.99
CA LYS A 113 -3.03 13.51 1.84
C LYS A 113 -1.68 13.00 1.36
N ILE A 114 -1.61 11.72 1.02
CA ILE A 114 -0.40 11.11 0.47
C ILE A 114 -0.12 11.65 -0.93
N ILE A 115 -1.14 11.71 -1.77
CA ILE A 115 -1.03 12.22 -3.15
C ILE A 115 -0.48 13.65 -3.15
N ASN A 116 -0.96 14.49 -2.24
CA ASN A 116 -0.53 15.88 -2.16
C ASN A 116 0.89 16.05 -1.63
N PHE A 117 1.35 15.11 -0.80
CA PHE A 117 2.69 15.17 -0.21
C PHE A 117 3.77 14.55 -1.10
N LEU A 118 3.51 13.35 -1.63
CA LEU A 118 4.53 12.52 -2.29
C LEU A 118 4.91 13.11 -3.64
N ASP A 119 6.22 13.12 -3.94
CA ASP A 119 6.71 13.51 -5.25
C ASP A 119 6.07 12.62 -6.33
N LYS A 120 5.62 13.25 -7.41
CA LYS A 120 4.90 12.57 -8.49
C LYS A 120 5.71 11.45 -9.14
N LYS A 121 7.04 11.53 -9.11
CA LYS A 121 7.89 10.47 -9.65
C LYS A 121 7.73 9.13 -8.92
N TYR A 122 7.16 9.14 -7.72
CA TYR A 122 6.88 7.95 -6.93
C TYR A 122 5.40 7.56 -6.96
N GLN A 123 4.57 8.21 -7.76
CA GLN A 123 3.14 7.93 -7.80
C GLN A 123 2.75 7.17 -9.06
N TYR A 124 1.95 6.12 -8.86
CA TYR A 124 1.31 5.40 -9.97
C TYR A 124 0.03 6.13 -10.38
N ASN A 125 -0.11 6.39 -11.69
CA ASN A 125 -1.31 6.98 -12.27
C ASN A 125 -1.73 6.12 -13.48
N PHE A 126 -3.06 5.92 -13.61
CA PHE A 126 -3.60 5.21 -14.76
C PHE A 126 -4.74 5.99 -15.43
#